data_c58c065d73c4046598f98798640861a6
#
_entry.id   c58c065d73c4046598f98798640861a6
#
_cell.length_a   1.000
_cell.length_b   1.000
_cell.length_c   1.000
_cell.angle_alpha   90.00
_cell.angle_beta   90.00
_cell.angle_gamma   90.00
#
_symmetry.space_group_name_H-M   'P 1'
#
loop_
_entity.id
_entity.type
_entity.pdbx_description
1 polymer ?
#
loop_
_entity_poly.entity_id
_entity_poly.type
_entity_poly.pdbx_seq_one_letter_code
_entity_poly.pdbx_strand_id
1 'polypeptide(L)'
;MSEAFDFDTYIMAHYEKHPPLLHFAGESREEWYVWQQQLRARLLDLMEPFPEQVPLEARVVEHREQFGVHYEKVVYTTAEDVQVPAWLLIPEDVAQPAPGIICLHGHGIYGKDNVAHVDYGEEDRARAIERANYDYGLQLAKRGFVTLCPDARGFGERSEDFRRYGNRDGCNVNGIKTFLFGMNLMALNTWDDMRGLDYLASRPEVDADRLGCIGLSFGGTRSMYLAAVDERVKAADVVCYLTTFKQYALTQGNFCGSQFVPGILKYAEVADVCGLVAPRPLLIESGIQDGGFPIAAAREAYAHLESIYAAAQVSESLWRDEFDGGHQFSGAKAFDFFNAYL
;
A
#
# COMPACT_ATOMS: atom_id res chain seq x y z
N MET A 1 -38.05 -17.64 13.23
CA MET A 1 -37.06 -16.59 13.46
C MET A 1 -35.87 -17.28 14.07
N SER A 2 -34.74 -17.38 13.35
CA SER A 2 -33.51 -17.89 13.98
C SER A 2 -33.08 -16.84 15.00
N GLU A 3 -32.88 -17.26 16.23
CA GLU A 3 -32.34 -16.40 17.27
C GLU A 3 -30.90 -16.08 16.87
N ALA A 4 -30.62 -14.83 16.49
CA ALA A 4 -29.29 -14.39 16.07
C ALA A 4 -28.47 -14.06 17.32
N PHE A 5 -27.82 -15.06 17.91
CA PHE A 5 -26.93 -14.89 19.06
C PHE A 5 -25.48 -14.68 18.64
N ASP A 6 -25.14 -14.93 17.36
CA ASP A 6 -23.79 -14.79 16.89
C ASP A 6 -23.48 -13.36 16.39
N PHE A 7 -22.23 -12.96 16.59
CA PHE A 7 -21.77 -11.62 16.24
C PHE A 7 -21.69 -11.40 14.73
N ASP A 8 -21.39 -12.44 13.96
CA ASP A 8 -21.26 -12.33 12.49
C ASP A 8 -22.61 -12.03 11.85
N THR A 9 -23.68 -12.70 12.29
CA THR A 9 -25.06 -12.38 11.85
C THR A 9 -25.42 -10.92 12.17
N TYR A 10 -25.06 -10.43 13.35
CA TYR A 10 -25.30 -9.02 13.73
C TYR A 10 -24.54 -8.06 12.83
N ILE A 11 -23.26 -8.28 12.61
CA ILE A 11 -22.38 -7.37 11.85
C ILE A 11 -22.77 -7.36 10.36
N MET A 12 -23.12 -8.52 9.78
CA MET A 12 -23.59 -8.60 8.39
C MET A 12 -24.92 -7.88 8.22
N ALA A 13 -25.87 -8.06 9.13
CA ALA A 13 -27.15 -7.32 9.10
C ALA A 13 -26.95 -5.81 9.30
N HIS A 14 -25.95 -5.40 10.07
CA HIS A 14 -25.58 -4.00 10.23
C HIS A 14 -25.03 -3.41 8.92
N TYR A 15 -24.11 -4.12 8.26
CA TYR A 15 -23.56 -3.72 6.96
C TYR A 15 -24.66 -3.53 5.90
N GLU A 16 -25.59 -4.49 5.79
CA GLU A 16 -26.68 -4.42 4.80
C GLU A 16 -27.66 -3.25 5.05
N LYS A 17 -27.85 -2.86 6.31
CA LYS A 17 -28.75 -1.76 6.68
C LYS A 17 -28.09 -0.38 6.60
N HIS A 18 -26.78 -0.30 6.58
CA HIS A 18 -26.02 0.94 6.64
C HIS A 18 -24.96 0.98 5.53
N PRO A 19 -25.38 1.18 4.27
CA PRO A 19 -24.42 1.32 3.16
C PRO A 19 -23.49 2.52 3.42
N PRO A 20 -22.26 2.49 2.89
CA PRO A 20 -21.30 3.57 3.09
C PRO A 20 -21.86 4.93 2.59
N LEU A 21 -21.73 5.95 3.43
CA LEU A 21 -22.37 7.27 3.20
C LEU A 21 -21.76 8.04 2.02
N LEU A 22 -20.51 7.75 1.66
CA LEU A 22 -19.78 8.39 0.57
C LEU A 22 -19.39 7.34 -0.50
N HIS A 23 -20.17 6.25 -0.61
CA HIS A 23 -20.05 5.37 -1.77
C HIS A 23 -20.35 6.14 -3.04
N PHE A 24 -19.46 6.08 -4.03
CA PHE A 24 -19.64 6.88 -5.24
C PHE A 24 -20.83 6.38 -6.06
N ALA A 25 -21.70 7.28 -6.45
CA ALA A 25 -22.87 6.99 -7.28
C ALA A 25 -23.12 8.10 -8.35
N GLY A 26 -22.11 8.96 -8.57
CA GLY A 26 -22.21 10.03 -9.58
C GLY A 26 -21.89 9.54 -10.98
N GLU A 27 -22.31 10.32 -12.00
CA GLU A 27 -22.07 10.03 -13.42
C GLU A 27 -21.27 11.14 -14.11
N SER A 28 -21.10 12.31 -13.47
CA SER A 28 -20.45 13.48 -14.04
C SER A 28 -19.12 13.80 -13.36
N ARG A 29 -18.27 14.54 -14.08
CA ARG A 29 -17.00 15.03 -13.53
C ARG A 29 -17.17 15.97 -12.34
N GLU A 30 -18.24 16.75 -12.33
CA GLU A 30 -18.55 17.67 -11.24
C GLU A 30 -18.93 16.90 -9.97
N GLU A 31 -19.81 15.88 -10.09
CA GLU A 31 -20.19 15.00 -8.98
C GLU A 31 -18.98 14.22 -8.45
N TRP A 32 -18.15 13.68 -9.35
CA TRP A 32 -16.89 13.03 -8.97
C TRP A 32 -15.98 13.97 -8.18
N TYR A 33 -15.78 15.22 -8.64
CA TYR A 33 -14.90 16.17 -7.96
C TYR A 33 -15.40 16.51 -6.54
N VAL A 34 -16.69 16.78 -6.39
CA VAL A 34 -17.31 17.05 -5.08
C VAL A 34 -17.17 15.86 -4.14
N TRP A 35 -17.49 14.67 -4.63
CA TRP A 35 -17.35 13.42 -3.89
C TRP A 35 -15.90 13.18 -3.44
N GLN A 36 -14.94 13.31 -4.35
CA GLN A 36 -13.53 13.12 -4.06
C GLN A 36 -13.05 14.02 -2.91
N GLN A 37 -13.42 15.29 -2.95
CA GLN A 37 -13.06 16.24 -1.89
C GLN A 37 -13.68 15.84 -0.54
N GLN A 38 -14.95 15.43 -0.54
CA GLN A 38 -15.64 15.00 0.67
C GLN A 38 -15.05 13.72 1.26
N LEU A 39 -14.80 12.71 0.42
CA LEU A 39 -14.25 11.44 0.89
C LEU A 39 -12.80 11.60 1.35
N ARG A 40 -11.97 12.37 0.62
CA ARG A 40 -10.58 12.63 1.02
C ARG A 40 -10.51 13.35 2.36
N ALA A 41 -11.31 14.40 2.56
CA ALA A 41 -11.37 15.10 3.84
C ALA A 41 -11.80 14.14 4.97
N ARG A 42 -12.82 13.31 4.73
CA ARG A 42 -13.27 12.33 5.71
C ARG A 42 -12.22 11.25 6.00
N LEU A 43 -11.50 10.78 4.98
CA LEU A 43 -10.41 9.82 5.18
C LEU A 43 -9.31 10.41 6.07
N LEU A 44 -8.89 11.65 5.80
CA LEU A 44 -7.89 12.35 6.61
C LEU A 44 -8.37 12.51 8.06
N ASP A 45 -9.62 12.93 8.29
CA ASP A 45 -10.20 13.01 9.64
C ASP A 45 -10.15 11.66 10.39
N LEU A 46 -10.38 10.55 9.69
CA LEU A 46 -10.32 9.20 10.28
C LEU A 46 -8.89 8.72 10.54
N MET A 47 -7.92 9.24 9.80
CA MET A 47 -6.50 8.90 9.96
C MET A 47 -5.80 9.74 11.03
N GLU A 48 -6.33 10.90 11.37
CA GLU A 48 -5.76 11.76 12.43
C GLU A 48 -5.85 11.12 13.83
N PRO A 49 -4.94 11.48 14.78
CA PRO A 49 -3.84 12.43 14.57
C PRO A 49 -2.64 11.79 13.87
N PHE A 50 -2.08 12.51 12.90
CA PHE A 50 -0.74 12.20 12.40
C PHE A 50 0.33 12.68 13.39
N PRO A 51 1.53 12.03 13.42
CA PRO A 51 2.65 12.53 14.17
C PRO A 51 3.10 13.93 13.72
N GLU A 52 3.74 14.67 14.62
CA GLU A 52 4.38 15.92 14.25
C GLU A 52 5.55 15.68 13.28
N GLN A 53 5.66 16.53 12.26
CA GLN A 53 6.74 16.45 11.29
C GLN A 53 8.06 16.93 11.90
N VAL A 54 9.07 16.08 11.86
CA VAL A 54 10.43 16.35 12.34
C VAL A 54 11.44 16.28 11.20
N PRO A 55 12.66 16.81 11.33
CA PRO A 55 13.71 16.61 10.32
C PRO A 55 13.98 15.12 10.08
N LEU A 56 14.24 14.75 8.82
CA LEU A 56 14.47 13.34 8.44
C LEU A 56 15.74 12.74 9.07
N GLU A 57 16.76 13.55 9.31
CA GLU A 57 18.07 13.13 9.86
C GLU A 57 18.57 11.83 9.20
N ALA A 58 18.38 11.73 7.89
CA ALA A 58 18.65 10.53 7.14
C ALA A 58 20.16 10.21 7.11
N ARG A 59 20.50 8.95 7.32
CA ARG A 59 21.88 8.46 7.23
C ARG A 59 21.95 7.13 6.49
N VAL A 60 22.97 6.98 5.66
CA VAL A 60 23.32 5.70 5.05
C VAL A 60 24.13 4.90 6.05
N VAL A 61 23.73 3.66 6.31
CA VAL A 61 24.37 2.78 7.31
C VAL A 61 25.06 1.58 6.68
N GLU A 62 24.76 1.28 5.41
CA GLU A 62 25.37 0.19 4.65
C GLU A 62 25.33 0.50 3.16
N HIS A 63 26.34 0.06 2.42
CA HIS A 63 26.42 0.11 0.95
C HIS A 63 26.64 -1.28 0.40
N ARG A 64 26.01 -1.60 -0.73
CA ARG A 64 26.23 -2.84 -1.50
C ARG A 64 26.19 -2.55 -2.99
N GLU A 65 26.94 -3.31 -3.77
CA GLU A 65 26.82 -3.39 -5.22
C GLU A 65 26.31 -4.79 -5.57
N GLN A 66 25.15 -4.87 -6.14
CA GLN A 66 24.55 -6.16 -6.44
C GLN A 66 23.59 -6.04 -7.64
N PHE A 67 23.63 -7.01 -8.55
CA PHE A 67 22.74 -7.08 -9.71
C PHE A 67 22.81 -5.86 -10.68
N GLY A 68 23.92 -5.10 -10.70
CA GLY A 68 24.06 -3.85 -11.49
C GLY A 68 23.27 -2.69 -10.90
N VAL A 69 23.09 -2.69 -9.58
CA VAL A 69 22.37 -1.68 -8.83
C VAL A 69 23.18 -1.33 -7.58
N HIS A 70 23.31 -0.04 -7.30
CA HIS A 70 23.87 0.46 -6.06
C HIS A 70 22.80 0.48 -4.96
N TYR A 71 23.06 -0.22 -3.85
CA TYR A 71 22.17 -0.31 -2.70
C TYR A 71 22.71 0.53 -1.56
N GLU A 72 21.84 1.38 -1.02
CA GLU A 72 22.07 2.07 0.24
C GLU A 72 21.04 1.58 1.28
N LYS A 73 21.51 1.02 2.39
CA LYS A 73 20.65 0.87 3.56
C LYS A 73 20.59 2.21 4.27
N VAL A 74 19.42 2.80 4.31
CA VAL A 74 19.20 4.12 4.90
C VAL A 74 18.33 4.02 6.14
N VAL A 75 18.52 4.92 7.07
CA VAL A 75 17.66 5.11 8.24
C VAL A 75 17.27 6.57 8.31
N TYR A 76 15.97 6.86 8.32
CA TYR A 76 15.46 8.22 8.43
C TYR A 76 14.40 8.35 9.52
N THR A 77 14.27 9.54 10.09
CA THR A 77 13.35 9.85 11.20
C THR A 77 12.01 10.33 10.66
N THR A 78 10.91 9.75 11.15
CA THR A 78 9.54 10.06 10.69
C THR A 78 8.70 10.78 11.74
N ALA A 79 9.03 10.59 13.02
CA ALA A 79 8.44 11.28 14.16
C ALA A 79 9.49 11.30 15.30
N GLU A 80 9.20 12.02 16.37
CA GLU A 80 10.04 11.96 17.59
C GLU A 80 10.21 10.50 18.02
N ASP A 81 11.46 10.08 18.23
CA ASP A 81 11.85 8.72 18.61
C ASP A 81 11.44 7.58 17.63
N VAL A 82 11.08 7.93 16.38
CA VAL A 82 10.68 6.94 15.38
C VAL A 82 11.57 7.00 14.15
N GLN A 83 12.28 5.90 13.89
CA GLN A 83 13.13 5.73 12.72
C GLN A 83 12.64 4.60 11.82
N VAL A 84 12.84 4.78 10.51
CA VAL A 84 12.49 3.79 9.47
C VAL A 84 13.75 3.33 8.77
N PRO A 85 14.13 2.06 8.87
CA PRO A 85 15.14 1.46 7.99
C PRO A 85 14.52 1.17 6.62
N ALA A 86 15.26 1.47 5.56
CA ALA A 86 14.88 1.22 4.17
C ALA A 86 16.07 0.83 3.33
N TRP A 87 15.82 0.17 2.20
CA TRP A 87 16.76 0.04 1.11
C TRP A 87 16.44 1.07 0.03
N LEU A 88 17.43 1.89 -0.34
CA LEU A 88 17.42 2.71 -1.54
C LEU A 88 18.23 1.99 -2.61
N LEU A 89 17.62 1.74 -3.77
CA LEU A 89 18.23 1.08 -4.91
C LEU A 89 18.39 2.10 -6.04
N ILE A 90 19.63 2.33 -6.48
CA ILE A 90 19.98 3.32 -7.51
C ILE A 90 20.56 2.56 -8.70
N PRO A 91 19.93 2.63 -9.89
CA PRO A 91 20.46 1.99 -11.08
C PRO A 91 21.80 2.63 -11.51
N GLU A 92 22.80 1.81 -11.94
CA GLU A 92 24.13 2.29 -12.31
C GLU A 92 24.13 3.08 -13.62
N ASP A 93 23.43 2.60 -14.64
CA ASP A 93 23.52 3.09 -16.02
C ASP A 93 22.27 3.89 -16.46
N VAL A 94 21.77 4.79 -15.63
CA VAL A 94 20.57 5.60 -15.94
C VAL A 94 20.85 7.09 -15.86
N ALA A 95 20.27 7.83 -16.80
CA ALA A 95 20.32 9.30 -16.75
C ALA A 95 19.59 9.81 -15.50
N GLN A 96 20.26 10.60 -14.71
CA GLN A 96 19.72 11.21 -13.51
C GLN A 96 19.41 12.70 -13.74
N PRO A 97 18.37 13.26 -13.05
CA PRO A 97 17.50 12.57 -12.09
C PRO A 97 16.50 11.62 -12.77
N ALA A 98 16.29 10.44 -12.18
CA ALA A 98 15.38 9.40 -12.63
C ALA A 98 14.06 9.42 -11.84
N PRO A 99 12.97 8.83 -12.35
CA PRO A 99 11.74 8.67 -11.56
C PRO A 99 11.99 7.86 -10.28
N GLY A 100 11.31 8.24 -9.18
CA GLY A 100 11.40 7.57 -7.90
C GLY A 100 10.15 6.75 -7.58
N ILE A 101 10.32 5.50 -7.12
CA ILE A 101 9.19 4.65 -6.72
C ILE A 101 9.39 4.14 -5.29
N ILE A 102 8.43 4.41 -4.41
CA ILE A 102 8.38 3.77 -3.10
C ILE A 102 7.72 2.39 -3.23
N CYS A 103 8.44 1.33 -2.82
CA CYS A 103 8.08 -0.07 -2.97
C CYS A 103 7.73 -0.68 -1.62
N LEU A 104 6.45 -0.89 -1.37
CA LEU A 104 5.87 -1.17 -0.07
C LEU A 104 5.63 -2.66 0.13
N HIS A 105 6.35 -3.30 1.07
CA HIS A 105 6.21 -4.74 1.33
C HIS A 105 4.86 -5.12 1.92
N GLY A 106 4.46 -6.36 1.67
CA GLY A 106 3.27 -7.00 2.22
C GLY A 106 3.48 -7.56 3.63
N HIS A 107 2.50 -8.35 4.08
CA HIS A 107 2.51 -8.96 5.39
C HIS A 107 3.50 -10.14 5.42
N GLY A 108 4.62 -9.98 6.12
CA GLY A 108 5.63 -11.03 6.20
C GLY A 108 6.82 -10.63 7.08
N ILE A 109 7.56 -11.63 7.58
CA ILE A 109 8.63 -11.44 8.56
C ILE A 109 9.87 -10.73 8.00
N TYR A 110 10.08 -10.78 6.70
CA TYR A 110 11.30 -10.25 6.06
C TYR A 110 11.18 -8.77 5.65
N GLY A 111 9.96 -8.22 5.68
CA GLY A 111 9.74 -6.80 5.42
C GLY A 111 10.31 -6.34 4.08
N LYS A 112 11.03 -5.21 4.10
CA LYS A 112 11.68 -4.58 2.96
C LYS A 112 12.70 -5.43 2.21
N ASP A 113 13.31 -6.40 2.91
CA ASP A 113 14.41 -7.18 2.35
C ASP A 113 13.95 -8.04 1.16
N ASN A 114 12.72 -8.60 1.22
CA ASN A 114 12.16 -9.33 0.10
C ASN A 114 11.96 -8.44 -1.13
N VAL A 115 11.46 -7.22 -0.92
CA VAL A 115 11.19 -6.26 -2.01
C VAL A 115 12.49 -5.79 -2.68
N ALA A 116 13.55 -5.66 -1.90
CA ALA A 116 14.87 -5.25 -2.37
C ALA A 116 15.76 -6.44 -2.84
N HIS A 117 15.27 -7.68 -2.79
CA HIS A 117 16.06 -8.90 -3.07
C HIS A 117 17.31 -9.02 -2.18
N VAL A 118 17.14 -8.85 -0.88
CA VAL A 118 18.23 -9.00 0.10
C VAL A 118 17.96 -10.26 0.93
N ASP A 119 18.55 -11.37 0.52
CA ASP A 119 18.31 -12.69 1.12
C ASP A 119 19.35 -13.09 2.19
N TYR A 120 20.46 -12.37 2.28
CA TYR A 120 21.59 -12.67 3.17
C TYR A 120 22.16 -14.10 3.01
N GLY A 121 21.91 -14.76 1.89
CA GLY A 121 22.27 -16.16 1.66
C GLY A 121 21.37 -17.18 2.37
N GLU A 122 20.20 -16.75 2.87
CA GLU A 122 19.21 -17.60 3.55
C GLU A 122 18.24 -18.22 2.54
N GLU A 123 18.28 -19.55 2.39
CA GLU A 123 17.43 -20.27 1.43
C GLU A 123 15.92 -20.03 1.61
N ASP A 124 15.44 -19.93 2.86
CA ASP A 124 14.02 -19.72 3.12
C ASP A 124 13.56 -18.33 2.63
N ARG A 125 14.43 -17.33 2.78
CA ARG A 125 14.20 -15.98 2.29
C ARG A 125 14.22 -15.94 0.76
N ALA A 126 15.23 -16.55 0.12
CA ALA A 126 15.33 -16.66 -1.33
C ALA A 126 14.08 -17.35 -1.91
N ARG A 127 13.63 -18.46 -1.32
CA ARG A 127 12.39 -19.15 -1.73
C ARG A 127 11.13 -18.27 -1.53
N ALA A 128 11.08 -17.46 -0.49
CA ALA A 128 9.94 -16.56 -0.27
C ALA A 128 9.87 -15.46 -1.34
N ILE A 129 11.03 -14.94 -1.75
CA ILE A 129 11.14 -13.95 -2.84
C ILE A 129 10.68 -14.59 -4.17
N GLU A 130 11.25 -15.73 -4.53
CA GLU A 130 10.96 -16.43 -5.79
C GLU A 130 9.46 -16.80 -5.91
N ARG A 131 8.90 -17.40 -4.85
CA ARG A 131 7.50 -17.88 -4.85
C ARG A 131 6.47 -16.80 -5.13
N ALA A 132 6.69 -15.58 -4.66
CA ALA A 132 5.77 -14.47 -4.81
C ALA A 132 6.22 -13.43 -5.84
N ASN A 133 7.34 -13.70 -6.57
CA ASN A 133 7.98 -12.74 -7.45
C ASN A 133 8.18 -11.39 -6.71
N TYR A 134 8.68 -11.47 -5.47
CA TYR A 134 8.51 -10.43 -4.47
C TYR A 134 9.47 -9.26 -4.59
N ASP A 135 10.51 -9.37 -5.40
CA ASP A 135 11.58 -8.38 -5.53
C ASP A 135 11.29 -7.25 -6.53
N TYR A 136 10.03 -6.81 -6.56
CA TYR A 136 9.61 -5.74 -7.49
C TYR A 136 10.39 -4.43 -7.32
N GLY A 137 10.94 -4.15 -6.13
CA GLY A 137 11.84 -3.02 -5.93
C GLY A 137 13.12 -3.14 -6.74
N LEU A 138 13.77 -4.31 -6.73
CA LEU A 138 14.93 -4.60 -7.57
C LEU A 138 14.55 -4.63 -9.06
N GLN A 139 13.43 -5.26 -9.40
CA GLN A 139 12.98 -5.37 -10.78
C GLN A 139 12.73 -3.99 -11.42
N LEU A 140 12.17 -3.04 -10.68
CA LEU A 140 11.99 -1.64 -11.10
C LEU A 140 13.33 -0.90 -11.18
N ALA A 141 14.22 -1.09 -10.19
CA ALA A 141 15.56 -0.50 -10.23
C ALA A 141 16.34 -0.93 -11.49
N LYS A 142 16.31 -2.21 -11.85
CA LYS A 142 16.91 -2.72 -13.11
C LYS A 142 16.31 -2.12 -14.38
N ARG A 143 15.18 -1.43 -14.30
CA ARG A 143 14.51 -0.76 -15.42
C ARG A 143 14.64 0.77 -15.40
N GLY A 144 15.51 1.27 -14.52
CA GLY A 144 15.88 2.68 -14.51
C GLY A 144 15.14 3.55 -13.50
N PHE A 145 14.36 2.98 -12.59
CA PHE A 145 13.73 3.71 -11.51
C PHE A 145 14.61 3.72 -10.26
N VAL A 146 14.69 4.82 -9.54
CA VAL A 146 15.25 4.82 -8.19
C VAL A 146 14.17 4.32 -7.24
N THR A 147 14.43 3.22 -6.51
CA THR A 147 13.42 2.62 -5.65
C THR A 147 13.77 2.71 -4.18
N LEU A 148 12.78 3.02 -3.34
CA LEU A 148 12.88 3.02 -1.89
C LEU A 148 11.99 1.93 -1.30
N CYS A 149 12.58 0.99 -0.56
CA CYS A 149 11.87 -0.11 0.08
C CYS A 149 11.93 0.06 1.61
N PRO A 150 10.91 0.66 2.27
CA PRO A 150 10.92 0.88 3.72
C PRO A 150 10.22 -0.24 4.49
N ASP A 151 10.69 -0.53 5.73
CA ASP A 151 9.97 -1.38 6.66
C ASP A 151 8.76 -0.66 7.27
N ALA A 152 7.59 -1.30 7.25
CA ALA A 152 6.44 -0.88 8.01
C ALA A 152 6.61 -1.16 9.51
N ARG A 153 5.85 -0.47 10.35
CA ARG A 153 5.83 -0.68 11.80
C ARG A 153 5.39 -2.11 12.13
N GLY A 154 6.19 -2.79 12.94
CA GLY A 154 5.97 -4.18 13.34
C GLY A 154 6.48 -5.23 12.36
N PHE A 155 7.21 -4.84 11.30
CA PHE A 155 7.78 -5.75 10.31
C PHE A 155 9.28 -5.56 10.12
N GLY A 156 9.93 -6.57 9.54
CA GLY A 156 11.36 -6.54 9.25
C GLY A 156 12.20 -6.16 10.46
N GLU A 157 13.07 -5.16 10.32
CA GLU A 157 13.91 -4.67 11.42
C GLU A 157 13.12 -3.86 12.47
N ARG A 158 11.87 -3.51 12.20
CA ARG A 158 10.95 -2.85 13.12
C ARG A 158 10.02 -3.84 13.84
N SER A 159 10.25 -5.15 13.68
CA SER A 159 9.47 -6.18 14.36
C SER A 159 9.83 -6.28 15.83
N GLU A 160 8.82 -6.57 16.66
CA GLU A 160 8.99 -6.79 18.10
C GLU A 160 9.01 -8.29 18.40
N ASP A 161 9.55 -8.66 19.58
CA ASP A 161 9.41 -10.02 20.09
C ASP A 161 7.99 -10.26 20.63
N PHE A 162 7.10 -10.75 19.78
CA PHE A 162 5.71 -11.03 20.14
C PHE A 162 5.51 -12.27 21.02
N ARG A 163 6.56 -13.08 21.28
CA ARG A 163 6.51 -14.21 22.23
C ARG A 163 6.05 -13.75 23.61
N ARG A 164 6.44 -12.54 24.04
CA ARG A 164 5.98 -11.90 25.30
C ARG A 164 4.46 -11.72 25.38
N TYR A 165 3.75 -11.75 24.24
CA TYR A 165 2.30 -11.65 24.16
C TYR A 165 1.63 -12.99 23.86
N GLY A 166 2.29 -14.12 24.09
CA GLY A 166 1.75 -15.45 23.86
C GLY A 166 1.58 -15.78 22.38
N ASN A 167 2.52 -15.35 21.52
CA ASN A 167 2.50 -15.54 20.05
C ASN A 167 1.25 -14.99 19.36
N ARG A 168 0.64 -13.95 19.92
CA ARG A 168 -0.46 -13.25 19.27
C ARG A 168 0.07 -12.53 18.01
N ASP A 169 -0.80 -12.36 17.04
CA ASP A 169 -0.50 -11.61 15.84
C ASP A 169 -0.04 -10.18 16.18
N GLY A 170 1.15 -9.81 15.70
CA GLY A 170 1.80 -8.55 16.05
C GLY A 170 1.04 -7.32 15.55
N CYS A 171 0.41 -7.43 14.37
CA CYS A 171 -0.39 -6.35 13.79
C CYS A 171 -1.61 -6.06 14.65
N ASN A 172 -2.30 -7.11 15.13
CA ASN A 172 -3.45 -6.95 16.01
C ASN A 172 -3.04 -6.40 17.38
N VAL A 173 -1.91 -6.87 17.96
CA VAL A 173 -1.38 -6.33 19.21
C VAL A 173 -1.06 -4.84 19.07
N ASN A 174 -0.35 -4.45 18.02
CA ASN A 174 0.01 -3.05 17.78
C ASN A 174 -1.19 -2.19 17.41
N GLY A 175 -2.14 -2.71 16.60
CA GLY A 175 -3.39 -2.04 16.30
C GLY A 175 -4.20 -1.71 17.56
N ILE A 176 -4.34 -2.66 18.49
CA ILE A 176 -5.05 -2.43 19.76
C ILE A 176 -4.33 -1.38 20.62
N LYS A 177 -2.97 -1.40 20.66
CA LYS A 177 -2.21 -0.37 21.37
C LYS A 177 -2.49 1.02 20.82
N THR A 178 -2.53 1.19 19.48
CA THR A 178 -2.81 2.50 18.87
C THR A 178 -4.23 2.97 19.16
N PHE A 179 -5.22 2.07 19.15
CA PHE A 179 -6.61 2.42 19.47
C PHE A 179 -6.79 2.98 20.88
N LEU A 180 -6.00 2.54 21.86
CA LEU A 180 -6.03 3.10 23.22
C LEU A 180 -5.68 4.59 23.27
N PHE A 181 -4.96 5.10 22.29
CA PHE A 181 -4.57 6.50 22.17
C PHE A 181 -5.41 7.28 21.12
N GLY A 182 -6.46 6.66 20.55
CA GLY A 182 -7.24 7.25 19.47
C GLY A 182 -6.49 7.35 18.14
N MET A 183 -5.38 6.65 18.00
CA MET A 183 -4.60 6.52 16.76
C MET A 183 -4.95 5.21 16.04
N ASN A 184 -4.48 5.04 14.81
CA ASN A 184 -4.55 3.75 14.13
C ASN A 184 -3.24 3.43 13.41
N LEU A 185 -2.92 2.13 13.34
CA LEU A 185 -1.63 1.66 12.82
C LEU A 185 -1.49 1.91 11.31
N MET A 186 -2.59 1.87 10.55
CA MET A 186 -2.57 2.16 9.11
C MET A 186 -2.17 3.62 8.84
N ALA A 187 -2.76 4.56 9.57
CA ALA A 187 -2.40 5.98 9.45
C ALA A 187 -0.93 6.23 9.81
N LEU A 188 -0.43 5.58 10.87
CA LEU A 188 0.98 5.70 11.26
C LEU A 188 1.93 5.10 10.21
N ASN A 189 1.56 4.02 9.53
CA ASN A 189 2.32 3.48 8.41
C ASN A 189 2.26 4.40 7.20
N THR A 190 1.08 4.93 6.86
CA THR A 190 0.93 5.92 5.78
C THR A 190 1.77 7.18 6.04
N TRP A 191 1.81 7.66 7.28
CA TRP A 191 2.71 8.75 7.67
C TRP A 191 4.18 8.42 7.41
N ASP A 192 4.64 7.26 7.85
CA ASP A 192 6.02 6.81 7.62
C ASP A 192 6.33 6.72 6.11
N ASP A 193 5.36 6.28 5.29
CA ASP A 193 5.49 6.21 3.83
C ASP A 193 5.52 7.60 3.16
N MET A 194 4.72 8.57 3.64
CA MET A 194 4.80 9.98 3.23
C MET A 194 6.18 10.57 3.55
N ARG A 195 6.74 10.27 4.73
CA ARG A 195 8.10 10.66 5.10
C ARG A 195 9.15 9.94 4.25
N GLY A 196 8.88 8.71 3.82
CA GLY A 196 9.69 8.00 2.81
C GLY A 196 9.70 8.71 1.46
N LEU A 197 8.56 9.26 1.01
CA LEU A 197 8.50 10.12 -0.18
C LEU A 197 9.29 11.41 -0.01
N ASP A 198 9.28 12.04 1.19
CA ASP A 198 10.13 13.21 1.47
C ASP A 198 11.61 12.86 1.31
N TYR A 199 12.03 11.70 1.85
CA TYR A 199 13.40 11.23 1.68
C TYR A 199 13.73 10.97 0.21
N LEU A 200 12.88 10.24 -0.50
CA LEU A 200 13.08 9.92 -1.91
C LEU A 200 13.19 11.19 -2.76
N ALA A 201 12.29 12.16 -2.57
CA ALA A 201 12.31 13.45 -3.26
C ALA A 201 13.51 14.34 -2.92
N SER A 202 14.17 14.10 -1.78
CA SER A 202 15.37 14.86 -1.38
C SER A 202 16.66 14.36 -2.03
N ARG A 203 16.61 13.20 -2.71
CA ARG A 203 17.80 12.58 -3.31
C ARG A 203 18.13 13.23 -4.66
N PRO A 204 19.40 13.56 -4.92
CA PRO A 204 19.81 14.18 -6.18
C PRO A 204 19.62 13.26 -7.40
N GLU A 205 19.56 11.94 -7.17
CA GLU A 205 19.31 10.92 -8.21
C GLU A 205 17.86 10.88 -8.66
N VAL A 206 16.93 11.52 -7.90
CA VAL A 206 15.48 11.39 -8.08
C VAL A 206 14.86 12.67 -8.62
N ASP A 207 14.01 12.51 -9.64
CA ASP A 207 13.11 13.57 -10.08
C ASP A 207 11.89 13.63 -9.16
N ALA A 208 11.82 14.65 -8.31
CA ALA A 208 10.77 14.82 -7.32
C ALA A 208 9.36 15.03 -7.92
N ASP A 209 9.26 15.38 -9.20
CA ASP A 209 7.99 15.54 -9.92
C ASP A 209 7.49 14.21 -10.53
N ARG A 210 8.31 13.16 -10.51
CA ARG A 210 8.01 11.83 -11.06
C ARG A 210 8.12 10.75 -9.99
N LEU A 211 7.20 10.80 -9.01
CA LEU A 211 7.15 9.84 -7.91
C LEU A 211 6.00 8.85 -8.08
N GLY A 212 6.25 7.57 -7.85
CA GLY A 212 5.26 6.50 -7.85
C GLY A 212 5.25 5.68 -6.57
N CYS A 213 4.24 4.83 -6.42
CA CYS A 213 4.22 3.81 -5.38
C CYS A 213 3.70 2.46 -5.90
N ILE A 214 4.20 1.38 -5.34
CA ILE A 214 3.77 0.01 -5.60
C ILE A 214 3.81 -0.81 -4.33
N GLY A 215 2.90 -1.77 -4.21
CA GLY A 215 2.97 -2.73 -3.11
C GLY A 215 2.07 -3.93 -3.28
N LEU A 216 2.53 -5.07 -2.76
CA LEU A 216 1.82 -6.34 -2.77
C LEU A 216 1.10 -6.57 -1.43
N SER A 217 -0.19 -6.99 -1.47
CA SER A 217 -0.92 -7.41 -0.26
C SER A 217 -1.10 -6.24 0.72
N PHE A 218 -0.58 -6.35 1.95
CA PHE A 218 -0.51 -5.21 2.88
C PHE A 218 0.28 -4.03 2.28
N GLY A 219 1.28 -4.29 1.41
CA GLY A 219 1.91 -3.25 0.61
C GLY A 219 0.93 -2.57 -0.35
N GLY A 220 0.00 -3.33 -0.94
CA GLY A 220 -1.11 -2.79 -1.74
C GLY A 220 -2.06 -1.92 -0.91
N THR A 221 -2.37 -2.32 0.33
CA THR A 221 -3.11 -1.46 1.27
C THR A 221 -2.38 -0.13 1.50
N ARG A 222 -1.06 -0.19 1.75
CA ARG A 222 -0.22 0.99 1.96
C ARG A 222 -0.18 1.87 0.72
N SER A 223 0.01 1.28 -0.49
CA SER A 223 0.00 2.02 -1.76
C SER A 223 -1.34 2.73 -1.99
N MET A 224 -2.46 2.06 -1.72
CA MET A 224 -3.79 2.63 -1.83
C MET A 224 -3.96 3.86 -0.92
N TYR A 225 -3.68 3.72 0.38
CA TYR A 225 -3.83 4.84 1.31
C TYR A 225 -2.84 5.97 1.05
N LEU A 226 -1.57 5.64 0.77
CA LEU A 226 -0.56 6.65 0.42
C LEU A 226 -0.99 7.46 -0.81
N ALA A 227 -1.36 6.79 -1.91
CA ALA A 227 -1.80 7.47 -3.12
C ALA A 227 -3.11 8.25 -2.93
N ALA A 228 -4.03 7.78 -2.05
CA ALA A 228 -5.27 8.48 -1.75
C ALA A 228 -5.04 9.81 -1.02
N VAL A 229 -4.01 9.92 -0.16
CA VAL A 229 -3.79 11.11 0.68
C VAL A 229 -2.62 11.98 0.25
N ASP A 230 -1.64 11.46 -0.52
CA ASP A 230 -0.45 12.20 -0.96
C ASP A 230 -0.44 12.38 -2.49
N GLU A 231 -0.67 13.62 -2.94
CA GLU A 231 -0.76 13.97 -4.37
C GLU A 231 0.60 13.98 -5.09
N ARG A 232 1.71 13.85 -4.36
CA ARG A 232 3.04 13.68 -4.96
C ARG A 232 3.19 12.32 -5.66
N VAL A 233 2.42 11.32 -5.26
CA VAL A 233 2.35 10.04 -5.99
C VAL A 233 1.65 10.28 -7.32
N LYS A 234 2.38 10.22 -8.43
CA LYS A 234 1.87 10.46 -9.79
C LYS A 234 1.31 9.21 -10.44
N ALA A 235 1.80 8.03 -10.07
CA ALA A 235 1.31 6.74 -10.53
C ALA A 235 1.35 5.74 -9.38
N ALA A 236 0.30 4.94 -9.22
CA ALA A 236 0.20 3.94 -8.14
C ALA A 236 -0.12 2.56 -8.70
N ASP A 237 0.50 1.52 -8.12
CA ASP A 237 0.20 0.13 -8.41
C ASP A 237 -0.21 -0.60 -7.12
N VAL A 238 -1.42 -1.18 -7.14
CA VAL A 238 -2.02 -1.91 -6.03
C VAL A 238 -2.09 -3.39 -6.41
N VAL A 239 -1.15 -4.18 -5.87
CA VAL A 239 -0.97 -5.58 -6.23
C VAL A 239 -1.68 -6.49 -5.21
N CYS A 240 -2.57 -7.34 -5.70
CA CYS A 240 -3.29 -8.37 -4.91
C CYS A 240 -3.90 -7.81 -3.60
N TYR A 241 -4.58 -6.67 -3.70
CA TYR A 241 -5.30 -6.09 -2.56
C TYR A 241 -6.70 -5.60 -2.92
N LEU A 242 -7.00 -5.25 -4.19
CA LEU A 242 -8.35 -4.77 -4.51
C LEU A 242 -9.39 -5.87 -4.21
N THR A 243 -10.40 -5.50 -3.40
CA THR A 243 -11.46 -6.38 -2.91
C THR A 243 -12.62 -5.52 -2.40
N THR A 244 -13.60 -6.13 -1.72
CA THR A 244 -14.60 -5.42 -0.91
C THR A 244 -14.34 -5.65 0.57
N PHE A 245 -14.62 -4.67 1.44
CA PHE A 245 -14.55 -4.89 2.89
C PHE A 245 -15.53 -6.00 3.32
N LYS A 246 -16.67 -6.12 2.65
CA LYS A 246 -17.61 -7.23 2.88
C LYS A 246 -16.93 -8.59 2.74
N GLN A 247 -16.23 -8.82 1.61
CA GLN A 247 -15.57 -10.11 1.38
C GLN A 247 -14.36 -10.30 2.27
N TYR A 248 -13.46 -9.33 2.29
CA TYR A 248 -12.16 -9.41 2.94
C TYR A 248 -12.27 -9.41 4.47
N ALA A 249 -13.02 -8.46 5.03
CA ALA A 249 -13.10 -8.26 6.46
C ALA A 249 -14.27 -9.02 7.10
N LEU A 250 -15.50 -8.86 6.56
CA LEU A 250 -16.69 -9.35 7.22
C LEU A 250 -16.96 -10.84 6.94
N THR A 251 -16.60 -11.35 5.75
CA THR A 251 -16.84 -12.74 5.37
C THR A 251 -15.64 -13.65 5.67
N GLN A 252 -14.43 -13.24 5.26
CA GLN A 252 -13.24 -14.06 5.45
C GLN A 252 -12.51 -13.80 6.77
N GLY A 253 -12.67 -12.61 7.37
CA GLY A 253 -11.87 -12.19 8.53
C GLY A 253 -10.36 -12.12 8.24
N ASN A 254 -9.98 -11.90 6.97
CA ASN A 254 -8.60 -11.96 6.51
C ASN A 254 -7.91 -10.59 6.62
N PHE A 255 -7.97 -9.97 7.78
CA PHE A 255 -7.34 -8.67 8.01
C PHE A 255 -6.71 -8.60 9.41
N CYS A 256 -5.85 -7.61 9.60
CA CYS A 256 -5.25 -7.32 10.90
C CYS A 256 -5.29 -5.81 11.20
N GLY A 257 -4.92 -5.44 12.43
CA GLY A 257 -4.99 -4.06 12.91
C GLY A 257 -4.13 -3.06 12.14
N SER A 258 -3.26 -3.51 11.22
CA SER A 258 -2.45 -2.63 10.36
C SER A 258 -3.06 -2.35 8.99
N GLN A 259 -4.19 -2.95 8.63
CA GLN A 259 -4.71 -2.94 7.25
C GLN A 259 -5.97 -2.09 7.04
N PHE A 260 -6.49 -1.44 8.05
CA PHE A 260 -7.68 -0.61 7.90
C PHE A 260 -7.63 0.64 8.76
N VAL A 261 -8.37 1.64 8.33
CA VAL A 261 -8.64 2.86 9.10
C VAL A 261 -9.97 2.68 9.84
N PRO A 262 -10.00 2.76 11.18
CA PRO A 262 -11.23 2.57 11.94
C PRO A 262 -12.35 3.49 11.50
N GLY A 263 -13.53 2.91 11.28
CA GLY A 263 -14.71 3.67 10.86
C GLY A 263 -14.80 3.95 9.36
N ILE A 264 -13.82 3.53 8.54
CA ILE A 264 -13.83 3.78 7.09
C ILE A 264 -15.08 3.21 6.41
N LEU A 265 -15.52 2.02 6.79
CA LEU A 265 -16.69 1.37 6.17
C LEU A 265 -18.02 2.11 6.40
N LYS A 266 -18.08 3.06 7.33
CA LYS A 266 -19.22 3.97 7.43
C LYS A 266 -19.33 4.93 6.23
N TYR A 267 -18.25 5.14 5.51
CA TYR A 267 -18.15 6.17 4.48
C TYR A 267 -17.80 5.60 3.11
N ALA A 268 -16.96 4.58 3.03
CA ALA A 268 -16.37 4.12 1.78
C ALA A 268 -16.09 2.62 1.79
N GLU A 269 -16.17 1.99 0.62
CA GLU A 269 -15.61 0.68 0.30
C GLU A 269 -14.16 0.82 -0.20
N VAL A 270 -13.45 -0.31 -0.35
CA VAL A 270 -12.06 -0.33 -0.84
C VAL A 270 -11.92 0.37 -2.18
N ALA A 271 -12.85 0.13 -3.10
CA ALA A 271 -12.83 0.76 -4.43
C ALA A 271 -13.04 2.28 -4.37
N ASP A 272 -13.82 2.80 -3.42
CA ASP A 272 -13.98 4.24 -3.21
C ASP A 272 -12.65 4.87 -2.77
N VAL A 273 -11.92 4.21 -1.85
CA VAL A 273 -10.59 4.68 -1.42
C VAL A 273 -9.59 4.65 -2.58
N CYS A 274 -9.55 3.57 -3.37
CA CYS A 274 -8.77 3.52 -4.61
C CYS A 274 -9.16 4.63 -5.59
N GLY A 275 -10.45 4.94 -5.67
CA GLY A 275 -11.00 6.00 -6.53
C GLY A 275 -10.52 7.41 -6.20
N LEU A 276 -10.04 7.66 -4.97
CA LEU A 276 -9.40 8.92 -4.59
C LEU A 276 -8.09 9.19 -5.36
N VAL A 277 -7.50 8.18 -5.96
CA VAL A 277 -6.30 8.31 -6.81
C VAL A 277 -6.62 9.06 -8.10
N ALA A 278 -7.81 8.87 -8.67
CA ALA A 278 -8.22 9.59 -9.88
C ALA A 278 -8.07 11.13 -9.70
N PRO A 279 -7.63 11.89 -10.71
CA PRO A 279 -7.45 11.48 -12.11
C PRO A 279 -6.06 10.86 -12.41
N ARG A 280 -5.24 10.64 -11.39
CA ARG A 280 -3.90 10.06 -11.54
C ARG A 280 -3.97 8.59 -11.94
N PRO A 281 -2.98 8.10 -12.69
CA PRO A 281 -2.89 6.71 -13.11
C PRO A 281 -2.87 5.72 -11.93
N LEU A 282 -3.66 4.65 -12.09
CA LEU A 282 -3.74 3.55 -11.15
C LEU A 282 -3.72 2.21 -11.90
N LEU A 283 -2.80 1.34 -11.52
CA LEU A 283 -2.80 -0.06 -11.94
C LEU A 283 -3.34 -0.94 -10.80
N ILE A 284 -4.17 -1.89 -11.15
CA ILE A 284 -4.64 -2.95 -10.25
C ILE A 284 -4.17 -4.30 -10.80
N GLU A 285 -3.35 -5.01 -10.04
CA GLU A 285 -2.98 -6.39 -10.33
C GLU A 285 -3.77 -7.37 -9.45
N SER A 286 -4.35 -8.42 -10.04
CA SER A 286 -5.16 -9.42 -9.31
C SER A 286 -4.87 -10.82 -9.80
N GLY A 287 -4.46 -11.71 -8.91
CA GLY A 287 -4.28 -13.14 -9.22
C GLY A 287 -5.62 -13.87 -9.25
N ILE A 288 -5.90 -14.60 -10.34
CA ILE A 288 -7.15 -15.36 -10.49
C ILE A 288 -7.27 -16.46 -9.41
N GLN A 289 -6.13 -16.99 -8.96
CA GLN A 289 -6.04 -18.07 -7.98
C GLN A 289 -5.73 -17.56 -6.56
N ASP A 290 -5.84 -16.24 -6.31
CA ASP A 290 -5.58 -15.67 -4.99
C ASP A 290 -6.67 -16.06 -3.98
N GLY A 291 -6.31 -16.91 -3.00
CA GLY A 291 -7.24 -17.35 -1.96
C GLY A 291 -7.46 -16.31 -0.87
N GLY A 292 -6.57 -15.33 -0.71
CA GLY A 292 -6.68 -14.24 0.25
C GLY A 292 -7.57 -13.10 -0.26
N PHE A 293 -7.55 -12.86 -1.58
CA PHE A 293 -8.31 -11.81 -2.27
C PHE A 293 -9.05 -12.40 -3.47
N PRO A 294 -10.20 -13.07 -3.24
CA PRO A 294 -10.93 -13.80 -4.28
C PRO A 294 -11.24 -12.91 -5.49
N ILE A 295 -10.94 -13.42 -6.67
CA ILE A 295 -11.07 -12.67 -7.93
C ILE A 295 -12.48 -12.13 -8.18
N ALA A 296 -13.52 -12.79 -7.67
CA ALA A 296 -14.91 -12.32 -7.79
C ALA A 296 -15.11 -10.98 -7.08
N ALA A 297 -14.56 -10.83 -5.85
CA ALA A 297 -14.63 -9.57 -5.11
C ALA A 297 -13.74 -8.49 -5.73
N ALA A 298 -12.57 -8.88 -6.27
CA ALA A 298 -11.71 -7.96 -6.99
C ALA A 298 -12.39 -7.42 -8.26
N ARG A 299 -13.11 -8.27 -8.99
CA ARG A 299 -13.88 -7.86 -10.18
C ARG A 299 -15.05 -6.94 -9.84
N GLU A 300 -15.77 -7.22 -8.76
CA GLU A 300 -16.84 -6.35 -8.25
C GLU A 300 -16.29 -4.96 -7.90
N ALA A 301 -15.22 -4.90 -7.10
CA ALA A 301 -14.57 -3.66 -6.73
C ALA A 301 -13.98 -2.90 -7.93
N TYR A 302 -13.40 -3.62 -8.90
CA TYR A 302 -12.86 -3.02 -10.11
C TYR A 302 -13.94 -2.39 -10.98
N ALA A 303 -15.08 -3.05 -11.15
CA ALA A 303 -16.22 -2.49 -11.91
C ALA A 303 -16.74 -1.18 -11.30
N HIS A 304 -16.73 -1.09 -9.96
CA HIS A 304 -17.05 0.16 -9.28
C HIS A 304 -15.97 1.23 -9.53
N LEU A 305 -14.70 0.85 -9.46
CA LEU A 305 -13.58 1.76 -9.74
C LEU A 305 -13.61 2.29 -11.19
N GLU A 306 -14.00 1.46 -12.15
CA GLU A 306 -14.22 1.90 -13.55
C GLU A 306 -15.26 3.03 -13.63
N SER A 307 -16.36 2.97 -12.86
CA SER A 307 -17.37 4.03 -12.83
C SER A 307 -16.82 5.36 -12.31
N ILE A 308 -15.94 5.30 -11.29
CA ILE A 308 -15.28 6.48 -10.72
C ILE A 308 -14.36 7.14 -11.77
N TYR A 309 -13.51 6.35 -12.44
CA TYR A 309 -12.60 6.85 -13.46
C TYR A 309 -13.34 7.36 -14.71
N ALA A 310 -14.46 6.74 -15.07
CA ALA A 310 -15.32 7.20 -16.14
C ALA A 310 -15.98 8.55 -15.82
N ALA A 311 -16.52 8.73 -14.63
CA ALA A 311 -17.06 10.00 -14.16
C ALA A 311 -15.99 11.10 -14.09
N ALA A 312 -14.76 10.75 -13.69
CA ALA A 312 -13.60 11.64 -13.72
C ALA A 312 -13.14 12.01 -15.14
N GLN A 313 -13.63 11.30 -16.18
CA GLN A 313 -13.27 11.44 -17.60
C GLN A 313 -11.79 11.08 -17.90
N VAL A 314 -11.28 10.06 -17.22
CA VAL A 314 -9.89 9.57 -17.34
C VAL A 314 -9.80 8.05 -17.31
N SER A 315 -10.75 7.37 -17.98
CA SER A 315 -10.82 5.90 -17.99
C SER A 315 -9.51 5.23 -18.46
N GLU A 316 -8.75 5.88 -19.34
CA GLU A 316 -7.47 5.41 -19.85
C GLU A 316 -6.35 5.40 -18.78
N SER A 317 -6.53 6.12 -17.68
CA SER A 317 -5.59 6.16 -16.57
C SER A 317 -5.79 5.00 -15.58
N LEU A 318 -6.86 4.23 -15.73
CA LEU A 318 -7.10 3.03 -14.93
C LEU A 318 -6.68 1.78 -15.71
N TRP A 319 -5.64 1.10 -15.20
CA TRP A 319 -5.10 -0.12 -15.79
C TRP A 319 -5.48 -1.35 -14.97
N ARG A 320 -5.59 -2.49 -15.64
CA ARG A 320 -5.89 -3.77 -15.02
C ARG A 320 -4.94 -4.85 -15.50
N ASP A 321 -4.38 -5.59 -14.55
CA ASP A 321 -3.70 -6.85 -14.79
C ASP A 321 -4.39 -7.97 -13.99
N GLU A 322 -5.18 -8.79 -14.68
CA GLU A 322 -5.79 -9.99 -14.11
C GLU A 322 -5.02 -11.19 -14.66
N PHE A 323 -4.19 -11.81 -13.83
CA PHE A 323 -3.21 -12.80 -14.26
C PHE A 323 -3.51 -14.20 -13.73
N ASP A 324 -3.08 -15.22 -14.47
CA ASP A 324 -3.18 -16.63 -14.08
C ASP A 324 -2.10 -16.98 -13.03
N GLY A 325 -2.38 -16.64 -11.78
CA GLY A 325 -1.49 -16.83 -10.64
C GLY A 325 -2.20 -16.63 -9.32
N GLY A 326 -1.47 -16.83 -8.24
CA GLY A 326 -1.96 -16.67 -6.87
C GLY A 326 -1.61 -15.31 -6.27
N HIS A 327 -1.32 -15.31 -4.97
CA HIS A 327 -0.95 -14.13 -4.21
C HIS A 327 0.51 -13.73 -4.46
N GLN A 328 0.78 -13.02 -5.56
CA GLN A 328 2.11 -12.68 -6.02
C GLN A 328 2.12 -11.41 -6.89
N PHE A 329 3.29 -10.84 -7.12
CA PHE A 329 3.48 -9.78 -8.10
C PHE A 329 3.48 -10.40 -9.52
N SER A 330 2.69 -9.83 -10.42
CA SER A 330 2.67 -10.24 -11.82
C SER A 330 3.85 -9.63 -12.59
N GLY A 331 3.96 -8.32 -12.55
CA GLY A 331 4.91 -7.53 -13.32
C GLY A 331 4.62 -7.47 -14.82
N ALA A 332 3.54 -8.09 -15.29
CA ALA A 332 3.24 -8.13 -16.72
C ALA A 332 2.92 -6.73 -17.28
N LYS A 333 2.30 -5.86 -16.49
CA LYS A 333 1.94 -4.50 -16.89
C LYS A 333 2.63 -3.39 -16.10
N ALA A 334 3.13 -3.68 -14.89
CA ALA A 334 3.67 -2.67 -14.00
C ALA A 334 4.78 -1.83 -14.63
N PHE A 335 5.69 -2.46 -15.39
CA PHE A 335 6.82 -1.75 -15.98
C PHE A 335 6.40 -0.79 -17.10
N ASP A 336 5.53 -1.26 -17.99
CA ASP A 336 4.97 -0.41 -19.06
C ASP A 336 4.11 0.72 -18.47
N PHE A 337 3.37 0.43 -17.41
CA PHE A 337 2.58 1.41 -16.69
C PHE A 337 3.45 2.52 -16.11
N PHE A 338 4.48 2.19 -15.33
CA PHE A 338 5.35 3.23 -14.77
C PHE A 338 6.15 3.98 -15.84
N ASN A 339 6.60 3.32 -16.89
CA ASN A 339 7.25 4.00 -18.03
C ASN A 339 6.33 4.97 -18.78
N ALA A 340 5.03 4.71 -18.81
CA ALA A 340 4.06 5.58 -19.47
C ALA A 340 3.74 6.85 -18.68
N TYR A 341 3.89 6.79 -17.33
CA TYR A 341 3.38 7.85 -16.46
C TYR A 341 4.44 8.51 -15.56
N LEU A 342 5.63 7.97 -15.50
CA LEU A 342 6.78 8.52 -14.77
C LEU A 342 7.97 8.74 -15.71
#